data_f442b539169448475c3a7e0ad33a36d3
#
_entry.id   f442b539169448475c3a7e0ad33a36d3
#
_cell.length_a   1.000
_cell.length_b   1.000
_cell.length_c   1.000
_cell.angle_alpha   90.00
_cell.angle_beta   90.00
_cell.angle_gamma   90.00
#
_symmetry.space_group_name_H-M   'P 1'
#
loop_
_entity.id
_entity.type
_entity.pdbx_description
1 polymer ?
#
loop_
_entity_poly.entity_id
_entity_poly.type
_entity_poly.pdbx_seq_one_letter_code
_entity_poly.pdbx_strand_id
1 'polypeptide(L)'
;TTTDATGSTRQMTWSRYGQLLAFTDCSGYQTRYEYDRFGQMTAVHREEGISLYRRYDNRGRLTSVKDAQGRETRYEYNAAGDLTAVITPDGNRSETQYDAWGKAVSTTQGGLTRSMEYDAAGRVISLTNENGSHSVFSYDALDRLVQQGGFDGRTQRYHYDLTGKLTQSEDEGLVTLWHY
;
A
#
# COMPACT_ATOMS: atom_id res chain seq x y z
N THR A 1 -2.04 -34.35 -8.66
CA THR A 1 -3.50 -34.42 -8.87
C THR A 1 -4.17 -34.56 -7.53
N THR A 2 -5.13 -33.73 -7.23
CA THR A 2 -5.96 -33.83 -6.02
C THR A 2 -7.42 -34.01 -6.44
N THR A 3 -8.12 -34.94 -5.81
CA THR A 3 -9.55 -35.18 -6.04
C THR A 3 -10.33 -34.75 -4.81
N ASP A 4 -11.40 -34.00 -4.99
CA ASP A 4 -12.27 -33.59 -3.90
C ASP A 4 -13.33 -34.66 -3.58
N ALA A 5 -14.16 -34.39 -2.57
CA ALA A 5 -15.19 -35.32 -2.12
C ALA A 5 -16.31 -35.56 -3.15
N THR A 6 -16.42 -34.73 -4.19
CA THR A 6 -17.40 -34.89 -5.28
C THR A 6 -16.82 -35.61 -6.49
N GLY A 7 -15.57 -36.08 -6.43
CA GLY A 7 -14.88 -36.73 -7.53
C GLY A 7 -14.26 -35.81 -8.57
N SER A 8 -14.38 -34.51 -8.38
CA SER A 8 -13.74 -33.51 -9.25
C SER A 8 -12.23 -33.49 -9.03
N THR A 9 -11.46 -33.40 -10.10
CA THR A 9 -9.99 -33.43 -10.04
C THR A 9 -9.39 -32.07 -10.34
N ARG A 10 -8.39 -31.71 -9.53
CA ARG A 10 -7.49 -30.56 -9.78
C ARG A 10 -6.15 -31.08 -10.22
N GLN A 11 -5.60 -30.50 -11.25
CA GLN A 11 -4.29 -30.89 -11.77
C GLN A 11 -3.33 -29.70 -11.68
N MET A 12 -2.10 -29.97 -11.26
CA MET A 12 -1.02 -29.00 -11.19
C MET A 12 0.19 -29.56 -11.91
N THR A 13 0.82 -28.71 -12.73
CA THR A 13 2.06 -29.05 -13.43
C THR A 13 3.15 -28.15 -12.89
N TRP A 14 4.30 -28.74 -12.52
CA TRP A 14 5.41 -28.07 -11.89
C TRP A 14 6.66 -28.18 -12.74
N SER A 15 7.49 -27.13 -12.72
CA SER A 15 8.83 -27.18 -13.29
C SER A 15 9.74 -28.03 -12.40
N ARG A 16 10.91 -28.38 -12.93
CA ARG A 16 11.97 -29.03 -12.16
C ARG A 16 12.50 -28.17 -11.00
N TYR A 17 12.23 -26.87 -11.02
CA TYR A 17 12.61 -25.92 -9.95
C TYR A 17 11.49 -25.66 -8.93
N GLY A 18 10.41 -26.42 -8.98
CA GLY A 18 9.29 -26.24 -8.05
C GLY A 18 8.34 -25.09 -8.37
N GLN A 19 8.41 -24.53 -9.58
CA GLN A 19 7.51 -23.47 -10.02
C GLN A 19 6.23 -24.05 -10.61
N LEU A 20 5.07 -23.48 -10.25
CA LEU A 20 3.79 -23.88 -10.82
C LEU A 20 3.68 -23.40 -12.27
N LEU A 21 3.62 -24.31 -13.23
CA LEU A 21 3.51 -24.00 -14.65
C LEU A 21 2.07 -23.97 -15.14
N ALA A 22 1.22 -24.81 -14.60
CA ALA A 22 -0.18 -24.87 -14.99
C ALA A 22 -1.05 -25.40 -13.84
N PHE A 23 -2.25 -24.88 -13.78
CA PHE A 23 -3.28 -25.31 -12.86
C PHE A 23 -4.57 -25.53 -13.64
N THR A 24 -5.18 -26.72 -13.50
CA THR A 24 -6.51 -27.02 -14.05
C THR A 24 -7.48 -27.19 -12.89
N ASP A 25 -8.56 -26.42 -12.88
CA ASP A 25 -9.58 -26.50 -11.84
C ASP A 25 -10.56 -27.67 -12.06
N CYS A 26 -11.51 -27.81 -11.14
CA CYS A 26 -12.50 -28.89 -11.20
C CYS A 26 -13.45 -28.77 -12.40
N SER A 27 -13.56 -27.60 -13.02
CA SER A 27 -14.38 -27.34 -14.21
C SER A 27 -13.62 -27.58 -15.51
N GLY A 28 -12.34 -27.91 -15.44
CA GLY A 28 -11.49 -28.15 -16.61
C GLY A 28 -10.83 -26.88 -17.16
N TYR A 29 -11.02 -25.71 -16.55
CA TYR A 29 -10.35 -24.48 -16.94
C TYR A 29 -8.88 -24.51 -16.55
N GLN A 30 -8.01 -24.18 -17.48
CA GLN A 30 -6.57 -24.17 -17.28
C GLN A 30 -6.02 -22.75 -17.14
N THR A 31 -5.16 -22.56 -16.13
CA THR A 31 -4.33 -21.37 -15.98
C THR A 31 -2.88 -21.76 -16.18
N ARG A 32 -2.15 -21.02 -17.02
CA ARG A 32 -0.73 -21.24 -17.27
C ARG A 32 0.08 -20.07 -16.79
N TYR A 33 1.29 -20.33 -16.31
CA TYR A 33 2.21 -19.36 -15.72
C TYR A 33 3.55 -19.40 -16.46
N GLU A 34 4.12 -18.22 -16.67
CA GLU A 34 5.45 -18.07 -17.22
C GLU A 34 6.36 -17.35 -16.23
N TYR A 35 7.63 -17.71 -16.22
CA TYR A 35 8.65 -17.18 -15.31
C TYR A 35 9.87 -16.76 -16.10
N ASP A 36 10.59 -15.75 -15.59
CA ASP A 36 11.90 -15.37 -16.13
C ASP A 36 13.01 -16.27 -15.56
N ARG A 37 14.24 -16.01 -16.00
CA ARG A 37 15.42 -16.77 -15.56
C ARG A 37 15.72 -16.62 -14.06
N PHE A 38 15.16 -15.59 -13.40
CA PHE A 38 15.32 -15.34 -11.97
C PHE A 38 14.19 -15.94 -11.13
N GLY A 39 13.25 -16.67 -11.73
CA GLY A 39 12.11 -17.27 -11.06
C GLY A 39 10.96 -16.32 -10.79
N GLN A 40 10.96 -15.13 -11.37
CA GLN A 40 9.89 -14.16 -11.23
C GLN A 40 8.79 -14.43 -12.24
N MET A 41 7.53 -14.36 -11.80
CA MET A 41 6.37 -14.59 -12.66
C MET A 41 6.20 -13.43 -13.65
N THR A 42 6.32 -13.72 -14.95
CA THR A 42 6.22 -12.72 -16.03
C THR A 42 4.86 -12.73 -16.71
N ALA A 43 4.14 -13.84 -16.68
CA ALA A 43 2.82 -13.93 -17.32
C ALA A 43 1.92 -14.95 -16.62
N VAL A 44 0.63 -14.65 -16.65
CA VAL A 44 -0.45 -15.54 -16.26
C VAL A 44 -1.45 -15.58 -17.40
N HIS A 45 -1.69 -16.77 -17.95
CA HIS A 45 -2.65 -16.98 -19.03
C HIS A 45 -3.83 -17.81 -18.51
N ARG A 46 -5.00 -17.23 -18.55
CA ARG A 46 -6.27 -17.90 -18.21
C ARG A 46 -6.99 -18.30 -19.48
N GLU A 47 -7.97 -19.16 -19.35
CA GLU A 47 -8.85 -19.46 -20.47
C GLU A 47 -9.58 -18.20 -20.98
N GLU A 48 -10.11 -18.27 -22.18
CA GLU A 48 -10.77 -17.17 -22.88
C GLU A 48 -9.84 -16.02 -23.26
N GLY A 49 -8.53 -16.25 -23.32
CA GLY A 49 -7.55 -15.28 -23.75
C GLY A 49 -7.26 -14.18 -22.72
N ILE A 50 -7.68 -14.36 -21.47
CA ILE A 50 -7.36 -13.43 -20.39
C ILE A 50 -5.91 -13.65 -19.97
N SER A 51 -5.06 -12.66 -20.22
CA SER A 51 -3.64 -12.73 -19.89
C SER A 51 -3.21 -11.49 -19.10
N LEU A 52 -2.31 -11.70 -18.14
CA LEU A 52 -1.66 -10.65 -17.36
C LEU A 52 -0.16 -10.78 -17.55
N TYR A 53 0.51 -9.66 -17.78
CA TYR A 53 1.95 -9.60 -17.99
C TYR A 53 2.60 -8.71 -16.95
N ARG A 54 3.78 -9.12 -16.46
CA ARG A 54 4.57 -8.38 -15.49
C ARG A 54 6.00 -8.20 -15.99
N ARG A 55 6.56 -7.03 -15.75
CA ARG A 55 7.96 -6.75 -16.00
C ARG A 55 8.65 -6.34 -14.71
N TYR A 56 9.92 -6.68 -14.60
CA TYR A 56 10.75 -6.44 -13.45
C TYR A 56 12.05 -5.74 -13.87
N ASP A 57 12.63 -4.94 -12.97
CA ASP A 57 13.94 -4.37 -13.17
C ASP A 57 15.04 -5.38 -12.79
N ASN A 58 16.30 -4.98 -12.94
CA ASN A 58 17.45 -5.83 -12.62
C ASN A 58 17.62 -6.12 -11.12
N ARG A 59 16.85 -5.46 -10.26
CA ARG A 59 16.80 -5.71 -8.81
C ARG A 59 15.59 -6.56 -8.39
N GLY A 60 14.80 -7.04 -9.33
CA GLY A 60 13.60 -7.85 -9.06
C GLY A 60 12.37 -7.06 -8.65
N ARG A 61 12.36 -5.74 -8.82
CA ARG A 61 11.22 -4.90 -8.49
C ARG A 61 10.26 -4.82 -9.67
N LEU A 62 8.96 -4.88 -9.38
CA LEU A 62 7.91 -4.79 -10.41
C LEU A 62 7.89 -3.40 -11.05
N THR A 63 8.12 -3.31 -12.36
CA THR A 63 8.11 -2.04 -13.10
C THR A 63 6.86 -1.83 -13.93
N SER A 64 6.19 -2.87 -14.36
CA SER A 64 4.92 -2.75 -15.05
C SER A 64 4.03 -3.98 -14.92
N VAL A 65 2.73 -3.73 -15.01
CA VAL A 65 1.69 -4.77 -15.14
C VAL A 65 0.82 -4.40 -16.33
N LYS A 66 0.63 -5.33 -17.26
CA LYS A 66 -0.21 -5.15 -18.44
C LYS A 66 -1.33 -6.17 -18.45
N ASP A 67 -2.57 -5.72 -18.66
CA ASP A 67 -3.73 -6.60 -18.73
C ASP A 67 -3.99 -7.12 -20.15
N ALA A 68 -5.01 -7.96 -20.29
CA ALA A 68 -5.37 -8.59 -21.56
C ALA A 68 -5.79 -7.58 -22.66
N GLN A 69 -6.23 -6.39 -22.27
CA GLN A 69 -6.64 -5.32 -23.19
C GLN A 69 -5.49 -4.38 -23.56
N GLY A 70 -4.29 -4.67 -23.08
CA GLY A 70 -3.11 -3.85 -23.32
C GLY A 70 -2.98 -2.64 -22.41
N ARG A 71 -3.81 -2.51 -21.38
CA ARG A 71 -3.72 -1.44 -20.39
C ARG A 71 -2.55 -1.71 -19.47
N GLU A 72 -1.69 -0.72 -19.32
CA GLU A 72 -0.44 -0.87 -18.59
C GLU A 72 -0.37 0.09 -17.40
N THR A 73 -0.03 -0.44 -16.24
CA THR A 73 0.33 0.32 -15.04
C THR A 73 1.83 0.25 -14.86
N ARG A 74 2.49 1.39 -14.64
CA ARG A 74 3.94 1.48 -14.46
C ARG A 74 4.29 1.90 -13.05
N TYR A 75 5.43 1.44 -12.58
CA TYR A 75 5.95 1.72 -11.25
C TYR A 75 7.39 2.23 -11.36
N GLU A 76 7.69 3.30 -10.64
CA GLU A 76 9.04 3.87 -10.56
C GLU A 76 9.55 3.83 -9.13
N TYR A 77 10.86 3.66 -8.98
CA TYR A 77 11.52 3.50 -7.68
C TYR A 77 12.71 4.45 -7.58
N ASN A 78 13.05 4.87 -6.36
CA ASN A 78 14.29 5.60 -6.10
C ASN A 78 15.47 4.64 -5.89
N ALA A 79 16.67 5.18 -5.68
CA ALA A 79 17.87 4.37 -5.46
C ALA A 79 17.81 3.51 -4.18
N ALA A 80 17.02 3.91 -3.19
CA ALA A 80 16.81 3.15 -1.96
C ALA A 80 15.80 2.00 -2.13
N GLY A 81 15.07 1.94 -3.26
CA GLY A 81 14.06 0.91 -3.52
C GLY A 81 12.64 1.30 -3.11
N ASP A 82 12.41 2.54 -2.70
CA ASP A 82 11.08 3.03 -2.37
C ASP A 82 10.29 3.37 -3.63
N LEU A 83 9.00 3.04 -3.64
CA LEU A 83 8.10 3.35 -4.76
C LEU A 83 7.85 4.86 -4.83
N THR A 84 8.36 5.51 -5.88
CA THR A 84 8.26 6.96 -6.07
C THR A 84 7.12 7.38 -6.96
N ALA A 85 6.67 6.54 -7.87
CA ALA A 85 5.58 6.87 -8.76
C ALA A 85 4.80 5.63 -9.22
N VAL A 86 3.50 5.85 -9.42
CA VAL A 86 2.59 4.90 -10.07
C VAL A 86 1.90 5.65 -11.20
N ILE A 87 2.00 5.12 -12.42
CA ILE A 87 1.35 5.68 -13.62
C ILE A 87 0.28 4.70 -14.07
N THR A 88 -0.98 5.11 -14.00
CA THR A 88 -2.12 4.28 -14.42
C THR A 88 -2.27 4.27 -15.94
N PRO A 89 -3.02 3.33 -16.52
CA PRO A 89 -3.29 3.29 -17.96
C PRO A 89 -3.95 4.55 -18.51
N ASP A 90 -4.67 5.30 -17.68
CA ASP A 90 -5.32 6.56 -18.03
C ASP A 90 -4.34 7.73 -18.15
N GLY A 91 -3.05 7.50 -17.82
CA GLY A 91 -2.04 8.55 -17.79
C GLY A 91 -1.97 9.32 -16.47
N ASN A 92 -2.75 8.96 -15.46
CA ASN A 92 -2.68 9.56 -14.14
C ASN A 92 -1.40 9.13 -13.43
N ARG A 93 -0.68 10.11 -12.90
CA ARG A 93 0.57 9.89 -12.19
C ARG A 93 0.41 10.28 -10.73
N SER A 94 0.72 9.33 -9.85
CA SER A 94 0.84 9.56 -8.41
C SER A 94 2.30 9.50 -8.02
N GLU A 95 2.78 10.50 -7.31
CA GLU A 95 4.18 10.58 -6.88
C GLU A 95 4.27 10.64 -5.37
N THR A 96 5.31 10.01 -4.81
CA THR A 96 5.62 10.04 -3.40
C THR A 96 7.10 10.38 -3.22
N GLN A 97 7.38 11.36 -2.37
CA GLN A 97 8.74 11.71 -1.97
C GLN A 97 9.01 11.19 -0.57
N TYR A 98 10.24 10.77 -0.33
CA TYR A 98 10.67 10.15 0.91
C TYR A 98 11.83 10.94 1.52
N ASP A 99 11.92 10.90 2.85
CA ASP A 99 13.07 11.44 3.58
C ASP A 99 14.25 10.46 3.57
N ALA A 100 15.36 10.84 4.21
CA ALA A 100 16.57 10.02 4.27
C ALA A 100 16.36 8.69 5.04
N TRP A 101 15.29 8.56 5.81
CA TRP A 101 14.94 7.36 6.58
C TRP A 101 13.88 6.50 5.89
N GLY A 102 13.48 6.86 4.65
CA GLY A 102 12.50 6.10 3.89
C GLY A 102 11.05 6.37 4.27
N LYS A 103 10.77 7.47 4.97
CA LYS A 103 9.39 7.86 5.30
C LYS A 103 8.82 8.79 4.24
N ALA A 104 7.57 8.60 3.88
CA ALA A 104 6.88 9.46 2.93
C ALA A 104 6.68 10.87 3.51
N VAL A 105 7.22 11.89 2.84
CA VAL A 105 7.09 13.29 3.25
C VAL A 105 6.14 14.08 2.35
N SER A 106 5.89 13.62 1.14
CA SER A 106 4.85 14.20 0.29
C SER A 106 4.27 13.19 -0.67
N THR A 107 2.99 13.35 -0.99
CA THR A 107 2.31 12.60 -2.05
C THR A 107 1.61 13.57 -2.97
N THR A 108 1.79 13.39 -4.28
CA THR A 108 1.14 14.20 -5.31
C THR A 108 0.28 13.31 -6.18
N GLN A 109 -0.98 13.68 -6.34
CA GLN A 109 -1.93 12.94 -7.16
C GLN A 109 -2.82 13.94 -7.91
N GLY A 110 -2.86 13.85 -9.24
CA GLY A 110 -3.65 14.77 -10.06
C GLY A 110 -3.24 16.25 -9.94
N GLY A 111 -1.94 16.51 -9.64
CA GLY A 111 -1.44 17.86 -9.41
C GLY A 111 -1.68 18.42 -8.00
N LEU A 112 -2.35 17.64 -7.14
CA LEU A 112 -2.64 18.01 -5.76
C LEU A 112 -1.62 17.35 -4.83
N THR A 113 -0.96 18.14 -4.00
CA THR A 113 0.13 17.68 -3.12
C THR A 113 -0.29 17.74 -1.66
N ARG A 114 -0.03 16.64 -0.94
CA ARG A 114 -0.13 16.54 0.51
C ARG A 114 1.26 16.34 1.08
N SER A 115 1.54 16.97 2.20
CA SER A 115 2.85 16.90 2.86
C SER A 115 2.73 16.42 4.29
N MET A 116 3.78 15.75 4.75
CA MET A 116 3.85 15.17 6.10
C MET A 116 5.18 15.54 6.73
N GLU A 117 5.15 15.91 8.00
CA GLU A 117 6.36 16.14 8.80
C GLU A 117 6.39 15.18 9.97
N TYR A 118 7.60 14.79 10.35
CA TYR A 118 7.83 13.81 11.40
C TYR A 118 8.77 14.39 12.46
N ASP A 119 8.60 13.95 13.71
CA ASP A 119 9.56 14.25 14.77
C ASP A 119 10.77 13.29 14.72
N ALA A 120 11.71 13.49 15.62
CA ALA A 120 12.92 12.65 15.70
C ALA A 120 12.63 11.19 16.04
N ALA A 121 11.49 10.89 16.65
CA ALA A 121 11.04 9.52 16.94
C ALA A 121 10.28 8.88 15.77
N GLY A 122 10.07 9.62 14.68
CA GLY A 122 9.37 9.13 13.49
C GLY A 122 7.85 9.20 13.56
N ARG A 123 7.29 9.97 14.48
CA ARG A 123 5.85 10.17 14.60
C ARG A 123 5.42 11.36 13.76
N VAL A 124 4.25 11.29 13.13
CA VAL A 124 3.69 12.40 12.35
C VAL A 124 3.35 13.56 13.29
N ILE A 125 3.92 14.73 13.03
CA ILE A 125 3.63 15.96 13.78
C ILE A 125 2.83 16.98 12.99
N SER A 126 2.84 16.89 11.66
CA SER A 126 2.08 17.81 10.80
C SER A 126 1.64 17.10 9.51
N LEU A 127 0.42 17.39 9.10
CA LEU A 127 -0.12 17.04 7.79
C LEU A 127 -0.59 18.33 7.12
N THR A 128 -0.18 18.54 5.87
CA THR A 128 -0.63 19.65 5.05
C THR A 128 -1.44 19.09 3.89
N ASN A 129 -2.67 19.56 3.70
CA ASN A 129 -3.51 19.13 2.59
C ASN A 129 -3.25 19.96 1.32
N GLU A 130 -3.96 19.65 0.25
CA GLU A 130 -3.83 20.27 -1.06
C GLU A 130 -4.12 21.78 -1.05
N ASN A 131 -4.91 22.26 -0.08
CA ASN A 131 -5.28 23.66 0.08
C ASN A 131 -4.28 24.45 0.94
N GLY A 132 -3.23 23.80 1.44
CA GLY A 132 -2.28 24.39 2.35
C GLY A 132 -2.75 24.43 3.81
N SER A 133 -3.89 23.83 4.13
CA SER A 133 -4.37 23.71 5.51
C SER A 133 -3.58 22.65 6.27
N HIS A 134 -3.32 22.90 7.55
CA HIS A 134 -2.50 22.05 8.41
C HIS A 134 -3.31 21.34 9.46
N SER A 135 -2.96 20.08 9.73
CA SER A 135 -3.27 19.36 10.97
C SER A 135 -1.98 19.15 11.73
N VAL A 136 -1.99 19.41 13.02
CA VAL A 136 -0.82 19.24 13.89
C VAL A 136 -1.11 18.22 14.99
N PHE A 137 -0.08 17.48 15.39
CA PHE A 137 -0.18 16.40 16.35
C PHE A 137 0.91 16.56 17.41
N SER A 138 0.57 16.36 18.67
CA SER A 138 1.52 16.34 19.77
C SER A 138 1.39 15.06 20.56
N TYR A 139 2.51 14.59 21.08
CA TYR A 139 2.62 13.31 21.78
C TYR A 139 3.23 13.49 23.15
N ASP A 140 2.89 12.62 24.11
CA ASP A 140 3.54 12.57 25.41
C ASP A 140 4.82 11.71 25.37
N ALA A 141 5.50 11.62 26.51
CA ALA A 141 6.73 10.84 26.64
C ALA A 141 6.54 9.32 26.43
N LEU A 142 5.31 8.83 26.46
CA LEU A 142 4.94 7.43 26.22
C LEU A 142 4.40 7.21 24.81
N ASP A 143 4.64 8.14 23.86
CA ASP A 143 4.21 8.08 22.46
C ASP A 143 2.68 8.10 22.25
N ARG A 144 1.92 8.58 23.24
CA ARG A 144 0.46 8.70 23.12
C ARG A 144 0.08 10.07 22.58
N LEU A 145 -0.90 10.10 21.69
CA LEU A 145 -1.42 11.35 21.13
C LEU A 145 -2.13 12.15 22.24
N VAL A 146 -1.66 13.36 22.52
CA VAL A 146 -2.24 14.25 23.53
C VAL A 146 -2.95 15.45 22.94
N GLN A 147 -2.63 15.85 21.72
CA GLN A 147 -3.29 16.97 21.06
C GLN A 147 -3.32 16.75 19.55
N GLN A 148 -4.42 17.12 18.94
CA GLN A 148 -4.59 17.16 17.50
C GLN A 148 -5.29 18.47 17.11
N GLY A 149 -4.67 19.25 16.23
CA GLY A 149 -5.29 20.38 15.58
C GLY A 149 -5.74 19.98 14.18
N GLY A 150 -7.02 20.14 13.87
CA GLY A 150 -7.58 19.78 12.58
C GLY A 150 -7.38 20.84 11.51
N PHE A 151 -7.66 20.48 10.25
CA PHE A 151 -7.62 21.38 9.10
C PHE A 151 -8.61 22.55 9.20
N ASP A 152 -9.66 22.41 10.00
CA ASP A 152 -10.67 23.44 10.28
C ASP A 152 -10.30 24.39 11.42
N GLY A 153 -9.10 24.24 11.98
CA GLY A 153 -8.60 25.03 13.11
C GLY A 153 -9.07 24.55 14.48
N ARG A 154 -9.87 23.48 14.55
CA ARG A 154 -10.31 22.90 15.79
C ARG A 154 -9.20 22.13 16.48
N THR A 155 -9.15 22.20 17.79
CA THR A 155 -8.15 21.50 18.60
C THR A 155 -8.82 20.46 19.48
N GLN A 156 -8.33 19.24 19.42
CA GLN A 156 -8.73 18.15 20.28
C GLN A 156 -7.57 17.80 21.21
N ARG A 157 -7.88 17.58 22.49
CA ARG A 157 -6.90 17.18 23.50
C ARG A 157 -7.32 15.89 24.17
N TYR A 158 -6.35 15.07 24.52
CA TYR A 158 -6.54 13.75 25.09
C TYR A 158 -5.77 13.61 26.39
N HIS A 159 -6.40 13.02 27.41
CA HIS A 159 -5.79 12.77 28.72
C HIS A 159 -5.86 11.27 29.04
N TYR A 160 -4.82 10.76 29.62
CA TYR A 160 -4.67 9.33 29.91
C TYR A 160 -4.39 9.12 31.38
N ASP A 161 -4.81 7.96 31.94
CA ASP A 161 -4.43 7.54 33.28
C ASP A 161 -3.03 6.90 33.28
N LEU A 162 -2.55 6.53 34.46
CA LEU A 162 -1.22 5.91 34.62
C LEU A 162 -1.10 4.53 33.97
N THR A 163 -2.24 3.89 33.65
CA THR A 163 -2.30 2.59 32.98
C THR A 163 -2.41 2.73 31.45
N GLY A 164 -2.47 3.97 30.93
CA GLY A 164 -2.53 4.25 29.50
C GLY A 164 -3.94 4.29 28.94
N LYS A 165 -4.99 4.25 29.77
CA LYS A 165 -6.37 4.37 29.31
C LYS A 165 -6.76 5.83 29.13
N LEU A 166 -7.50 6.11 28.06
CA LEU A 166 -8.04 7.45 27.79
C LEU A 166 -9.10 7.80 28.82
N THR A 167 -8.88 8.87 29.60
CA THR A 167 -9.80 9.31 30.67
C THR A 167 -10.63 10.50 30.27
N GLN A 168 -10.13 11.34 29.36
CA GLN A 168 -10.79 12.57 28.97
C GLN A 168 -10.40 12.96 27.57
N SER A 169 -11.34 13.49 26.79
CA SER A 169 -11.05 14.26 25.60
C SER A 169 -11.73 15.61 25.63
N GLU A 170 -11.11 16.61 25.08
CA GLU A 170 -11.63 17.96 24.93
C GLU A 170 -11.66 18.31 23.44
N ASP A 171 -12.79 18.84 22.98
CA ASP A 171 -12.98 19.40 21.65
C ASP A 171 -13.51 20.83 21.79
N GLU A 172 -12.65 21.81 21.56
CA GLU A 172 -12.97 23.25 21.70
C GLU A 172 -13.70 23.62 23.00
N GLY A 173 -13.28 23.02 24.11
CA GLY A 173 -13.88 23.26 25.42
C GLY A 173 -15.03 22.35 25.81
N LEU A 174 -15.47 21.48 24.91
CA LEU A 174 -16.37 20.37 25.25
C LEU A 174 -15.57 19.21 25.81
N VAL A 175 -15.93 18.73 26.99
CA VAL A 175 -15.19 17.68 27.69
C VAL A 175 -16.00 16.39 27.70
N THR A 176 -15.38 15.30 27.28
CA THR A 176 -15.95 13.95 27.40
C THR A 176 -15.09 13.14 28.38
N LEU A 177 -15.74 12.54 29.38
CA LEU A 177 -15.08 11.73 30.39
C LEU A 177 -15.37 10.24 30.17
N TRP A 178 -14.36 9.40 30.29
CA TRP A 178 -14.50 7.95 30.26
C TRP A 178 -14.20 7.38 31.66
N HIS A 179 -15.10 6.51 32.11
CA HIS A 179 -14.95 5.76 33.35
C HIS A 179 -14.79 4.28 33.05
N TYR A 180 -13.80 3.67 33.65
CA TYR A 180 -13.47 2.24 33.50
C TYR A 180 -13.67 1.49 34.79
#